data_6497e09c42dfee017aa29a682b9e395c
#
_entry.id   6497e09c42dfee017aa29a682b9e395c
#
_cell.length_a   1.000
_cell.length_b   1.000
_cell.length_c   1.000
_cell.angle_alpha   90.00
_cell.angle_beta   90.00
_cell.angle_gamma   90.00
#
_symmetry.space_group_name_H-M   'P 1'
#
loop_
_entity.id
_entity.type
_entity.pdbx_description
1 polymer ?
#
loop_
_entity_poly.entity_id
_entity_poly.type
_entity_poly.pdbx_seq_one_letter_code
_entity_poly.pdbx_strand_id
1 'polypeptide(L)'
;QKGVKTGMALWQAKQICPEIIFVPPRMDLYLRFSQMAREIYSEYTDKIEQYSIDEAFLDMTGCCQDPITTAYEIKNRVHAELGFTVNIGVSENKLLAKMASDFTKPDHVHTLWKSEMSEKMWHLPVGDLFYVGHASLYKLKKLGFHTIGELAAMDPAILRAHMKSQGILIWQYANGIDESAVISSPPPAKGYGNSLTTPYDVMDCETARQYLLSLSETISARLRADGVKISVVSISLKDWDLRFYGHQITLSVPTDLTLEIYAAACRCLSELWNGIPLRHLGIHTSRVSSDPFRQMQFFETIDYEKYRKMEKTVDQIRKRFGMDSIKRACFLPSAGSVEIDHMGGGVSREKRTVDYSQEKIL
;
A
#
# COMPACT_ATOMS: atom_id res chain seq x y z
N GLN A 1 3.91 22.19 -10.63
CA GLN A 1 4.21 23.53 -11.15
C GLN A 1 5.53 24.08 -10.60
N LYS A 2 5.81 23.92 -9.29
CA LYS A 2 7.04 24.38 -8.63
C LYS A 2 8.16 23.30 -8.59
N GLY A 3 7.98 22.14 -9.23
CA GLY A 3 8.98 21.08 -9.29
C GLY A 3 8.95 20.08 -8.11
N VAL A 4 8.07 20.26 -7.13
CA VAL A 4 7.87 19.30 -6.04
C VAL A 4 7.11 18.08 -6.58
N LYS A 5 7.60 16.87 -6.27
CA LYS A 5 7.06 15.59 -6.77
C LYS A 5 6.68 14.66 -5.61
N THR A 6 5.73 13.76 -5.87
CA THR A 6 5.35 12.69 -4.95
C THR A 6 6.56 11.83 -4.54
N GLY A 7 6.65 11.47 -3.27
CA GLY A 7 7.75 10.67 -2.73
C GLY A 7 9.04 11.45 -2.44
N MET A 8 9.06 12.76 -2.69
CA MET A 8 10.18 13.61 -2.36
C MET A 8 10.27 13.81 -0.83
N ALA A 9 11.49 13.81 -0.28
CA ALA A 9 11.68 14.13 1.13
C ALA A 9 11.27 15.58 1.42
N LEU A 10 10.71 15.85 2.61
CA LEU A 10 10.21 17.18 2.98
C LEU A 10 11.30 18.27 2.87
N TRP A 11 12.53 17.97 3.29
CA TRP A 11 13.64 18.89 3.18
C TRP A 11 13.99 19.22 1.73
N GLN A 12 13.93 18.25 0.81
CA GLN A 12 14.13 18.48 -0.63
C GLN A 12 13.00 19.35 -1.21
N ALA A 13 11.74 19.07 -0.82
CA ALA A 13 10.60 19.88 -1.23
C ALA A 13 10.77 21.34 -0.78
N LYS A 14 11.25 21.55 0.46
CA LYS A 14 11.51 22.90 1.00
C LYS A 14 12.68 23.61 0.30
N GLN A 15 13.71 22.87 -0.14
CA GLN A 15 14.79 23.45 -0.96
C GLN A 15 14.29 23.94 -2.33
N ILE A 16 13.38 23.18 -2.97
CA ILE A 16 12.81 23.54 -4.28
C ILE A 16 11.79 24.68 -4.16
N CYS A 17 10.99 24.68 -3.08
CA CYS A 17 9.94 25.65 -2.82
C CYS A 17 9.99 26.07 -1.33
N PRO A 18 10.80 27.09 -1.00
CA PRO A 18 10.97 27.54 0.40
C PRO A 18 9.67 27.96 1.09
N GLU A 19 8.71 28.46 0.32
CA GLU A 19 7.38 28.90 0.81
C GLU A 19 6.37 27.75 0.96
N ILE A 20 6.76 26.47 0.72
CA ILE A 20 5.84 25.35 0.82
C ILE A 20 5.28 25.20 2.24
N ILE A 21 3.97 25.02 2.33
CA ILE A 21 3.28 24.72 3.58
C ILE A 21 3.01 23.21 3.64
N PHE A 22 3.49 22.56 4.67
CA PHE A 22 3.19 21.16 4.93
C PHE A 22 1.93 21.06 5.80
N VAL A 23 1.00 20.18 5.39
CA VAL A 23 -0.21 19.88 6.16
C VAL A 23 -0.26 18.40 6.46
N PRO A 24 -0.69 17.99 7.67
CA PRO A 24 -0.84 16.59 8.00
C PRO A 24 -1.93 15.93 7.14
N PRO A 25 -1.73 14.69 6.67
CA PRO A 25 -2.74 13.97 5.92
C PRO A 25 -3.93 13.58 6.82
N ARG A 26 -5.16 13.67 6.29
CA ARG A 26 -6.40 13.26 6.97
C ARG A 26 -6.97 12.02 6.27
N MET A 27 -6.42 10.85 6.61
CA MET A 27 -6.76 9.60 5.93
C MET A 27 -8.21 9.16 6.08
N ASP A 28 -8.83 9.41 7.24
CA ASP A 28 -10.25 9.19 7.49
C ASP A 28 -11.13 9.97 6.51
N LEU A 29 -10.79 11.24 6.30
CA LEU A 29 -11.48 12.10 5.36
C LEU A 29 -11.29 11.60 3.91
N TYR A 30 -10.06 11.23 3.54
CA TYR A 30 -9.78 10.72 2.19
C TYR A 30 -10.54 9.42 1.91
N LEU A 31 -10.59 8.50 2.88
CA LEU A 31 -11.37 7.26 2.76
C LEU A 31 -12.88 7.55 2.61
N ARG A 32 -13.40 8.52 3.37
CA ARG A 32 -14.80 8.93 3.26
C ARG A 32 -15.12 9.47 1.87
N PHE A 33 -14.32 10.39 1.34
CA PHE A 33 -14.54 10.93 0.00
C PHE A 33 -14.36 9.87 -1.09
N SER A 34 -13.40 8.95 -0.94
CA SER A 34 -13.24 7.79 -1.82
C SER A 34 -14.51 6.94 -1.86
N GLN A 35 -15.13 6.70 -0.71
CA GLN A 35 -16.39 5.96 -0.62
C GLN A 35 -17.54 6.71 -1.27
N MET A 36 -17.69 8.03 -1.02
CA MET A 36 -18.72 8.85 -1.65
C MET A 36 -18.59 8.88 -3.18
N ALA A 37 -17.36 8.98 -3.70
CA ALA A 37 -17.13 8.90 -5.15
C ALA A 37 -17.55 7.52 -5.71
N ARG A 38 -17.25 6.45 -4.99
CA ARG A 38 -17.66 5.08 -5.37
C ARG A 38 -19.18 4.90 -5.34
N GLU A 39 -19.87 5.55 -4.41
CA GLU A 39 -21.35 5.57 -4.37
C GLU A 39 -21.92 6.21 -5.64
N ILE A 40 -21.35 7.33 -6.11
CA ILE A 40 -21.71 7.92 -7.40
C ILE A 40 -21.48 6.92 -8.55
N TYR A 41 -20.32 6.26 -8.58
CA TYR A 41 -19.99 5.30 -9.64
C TYR A 41 -20.95 4.11 -9.66
N SER A 42 -21.45 3.66 -8.51
CA SER A 42 -22.36 2.52 -8.39
C SER A 42 -23.74 2.75 -8.98
N GLU A 43 -24.10 4.00 -9.27
CA GLU A 43 -25.33 4.32 -9.97
C GLU A 43 -25.24 4.03 -11.49
N TYR A 44 -24.04 3.88 -12.03
CA TYR A 44 -23.79 3.64 -13.46
C TYR A 44 -23.49 2.18 -13.78
N THR A 45 -22.84 1.46 -12.86
CA THR A 45 -22.51 0.03 -13.02
C THR A 45 -22.30 -0.64 -11.67
N ASP A 46 -22.60 -1.92 -11.58
CA ASP A 46 -22.29 -2.80 -10.44
C ASP A 46 -20.88 -3.40 -10.50
N LYS A 47 -20.20 -3.25 -11.64
CA LYS A 47 -18.85 -3.78 -11.88
C LYS A 47 -17.82 -2.70 -11.65
N ILE A 48 -17.47 -2.48 -10.38
CA ILE A 48 -16.49 -1.48 -9.96
C ILE A 48 -15.32 -2.18 -9.26
N GLU A 49 -14.11 -2.01 -9.78
CA GLU A 49 -12.87 -2.42 -9.14
C GLU A 49 -12.18 -1.20 -8.53
N GLN A 50 -12.12 -1.17 -7.21
CA GLN A 50 -11.33 -0.14 -6.51
C GLN A 50 -9.84 -0.49 -6.61
N TYR A 51 -9.10 0.25 -7.43
CA TYR A 51 -7.68 0.03 -7.65
C TYR A 51 -6.81 0.67 -6.54
N SER A 52 -7.17 1.87 -6.10
CA SER A 52 -6.54 2.58 -4.99
C SER A 52 -7.59 3.39 -4.22
N ILE A 53 -7.15 4.24 -3.29
CA ILE A 53 -8.04 5.15 -2.55
C ILE A 53 -8.70 6.19 -3.46
N ASP A 54 -8.05 6.55 -4.57
CA ASP A 54 -8.45 7.62 -5.51
C ASP A 54 -8.65 7.13 -6.94
N GLU A 55 -8.53 5.84 -7.19
CA GLU A 55 -8.67 5.26 -8.53
C GLU A 55 -9.61 4.05 -8.53
N ALA A 56 -10.46 3.98 -9.54
CA ALA A 56 -11.37 2.85 -9.77
C ALA A 56 -11.50 2.55 -11.26
N PHE A 57 -11.70 1.28 -11.59
CA PHE A 57 -12.14 0.84 -12.91
C PHE A 57 -13.63 0.52 -12.89
N LEU A 58 -14.34 0.99 -13.90
CA LEU A 58 -15.75 0.74 -14.12
C LEU A 58 -15.91 -0.06 -15.43
N ASP A 59 -16.51 -1.23 -15.35
CA ASP A 59 -16.90 -1.96 -16.57
C ASP A 59 -18.30 -1.50 -17.00
N MET A 60 -18.32 -0.77 -18.12
CA MET A 60 -19.53 -0.22 -18.72
C MET A 60 -20.10 -1.11 -19.84
N THR A 61 -19.57 -2.34 -20.00
CA THR A 61 -20.04 -3.29 -21.01
C THR A 61 -21.50 -3.64 -20.78
N GLY A 62 -22.32 -3.40 -21.79
CA GLY A 62 -23.78 -3.66 -21.75
C GLY A 62 -24.60 -2.52 -21.13
N CYS A 63 -24.00 -1.41 -20.72
CA CYS A 63 -24.74 -0.21 -20.36
C CYS A 63 -25.30 0.46 -21.63
N CYS A 64 -26.55 0.94 -21.54
CA CYS A 64 -27.26 1.48 -22.70
C CYS A 64 -26.78 2.86 -23.16
N GLN A 65 -25.93 3.53 -22.36
CA GLN A 65 -25.45 4.88 -22.65
C GLN A 65 -24.09 4.87 -23.34
N ASP A 66 -23.83 5.90 -24.13
CA ASP A 66 -22.53 6.14 -24.73
C ASP A 66 -21.46 6.34 -23.63
N PRO A 67 -20.35 5.57 -23.64
CA PRO A 67 -19.37 5.59 -22.57
C PRO A 67 -18.67 6.95 -22.40
N ILE A 68 -18.52 7.71 -23.47
CA ILE A 68 -17.88 9.04 -23.39
C ILE A 68 -18.84 10.04 -22.73
N THR A 69 -20.10 10.04 -23.10
CA THR A 69 -21.14 10.87 -22.47
C THR A 69 -21.26 10.55 -20.99
N THR A 70 -21.28 9.26 -20.64
CA THR A 70 -21.32 8.81 -19.23
C THR A 70 -20.07 9.26 -18.45
N ALA A 71 -18.89 9.21 -19.05
CA ALA A 71 -17.67 9.70 -18.42
C ALA A 71 -17.74 11.20 -18.10
N TYR A 72 -18.26 12.02 -19.01
CA TYR A 72 -18.48 13.45 -18.72
C TYR A 72 -19.53 13.67 -17.65
N GLU A 73 -20.59 12.89 -17.60
CA GLU A 73 -21.61 12.96 -16.56
C GLU A 73 -21.02 12.63 -15.19
N ILE A 74 -20.31 11.50 -15.05
CA ILE A 74 -19.62 11.11 -13.82
C ILE A 74 -18.65 12.21 -13.36
N LYS A 75 -17.82 12.73 -14.27
CA LYS A 75 -16.87 13.81 -13.98
C LYS A 75 -17.58 15.03 -13.40
N ASN A 76 -18.64 15.48 -14.03
CA ASN A 76 -19.39 16.65 -13.63
C ASN A 76 -20.12 16.45 -12.30
N ARG A 77 -20.66 15.26 -12.05
CA ARG A 77 -21.31 14.91 -10.79
C ARG A 77 -20.32 14.90 -9.62
N VAL A 78 -19.16 14.24 -9.80
CA VAL A 78 -18.11 14.24 -8.78
C VAL A 78 -17.70 15.66 -8.42
N HIS A 79 -17.55 16.55 -9.42
CA HIS A 79 -17.23 17.95 -9.16
C HIS A 79 -18.36 18.68 -8.42
N ALA A 80 -19.61 18.52 -8.86
CA ALA A 80 -20.76 19.21 -8.26
C ALA A 80 -21.09 18.72 -6.85
N GLU A 81 -21.02 17.40 -6.60
CA GLU A 81 -21.44 16.78 -5.34
C GLU A 81 -20.31 16.70 -4.31
N LEU A 82 -19.05 16.54 -4.74
CA LEU A 82 -17.92 16.32 -3.84
C LEU A 82 -16.88 17.46 -3.84
N GLY A 83 -16.96 18.39 -4.82
CA GLY A 83 -16.11 19.57 -4.89
C GLY A 83 -14.68 19.36 -5.35
N PHE A 84 -14.34 18.18 -5.90
CA PHE A 84 -13.03 17.92 -6.50
C PHE A 84 -13.14 17.41 -7.94
N THR A 85 -12.05 17.49 -8.69
CA THR A 85 -11.99 17.06 -10.10
C THR A 85 -11.47 15.65 -10.22
N VAL A 86 -11.93 14.93 -11.26
CA VAL A 86 -11.43 13.60 -11.65
C VAL A 86 -11.02 13.60 -13.11
N ASN A 87 -10.01 12.79 -13.44
CA ASN A 87 -9.68 12.45 -14.81
C ASN A 87 -10.25 11.08 -15.13
N ILE A 88 -10.89 10.96 -16.30
CA ILE A 88 -11.48 9.71 -16.73
C ILE A 88 -10.86 9.29 -18.07
N GLY A 89 -10.34 8.05 -18.11
CA GLY A 89 -9.91 7.40 -19.33
C GLY A 89 -10.98 6.41 -19.79
N VAL A 90 -11.35 6.47 -21.07
CA VAL A 90 -12.33 5.58 -21.69
C VAL A 90 -11.64 4.72 -22.73
N SER A 91 -11.75 3.40 -22.60
CA SER A 91 -11.14 2.46 -23.53
C SER A 91 -11.80 1.07 -23.45
N GLU A 92 -11.31 0.14 -24.26
CA GLU A 92 -11.77 -1.25 -24.35
C GLU A 92 -11.12 -2.19 -23.31
N ASN A 93 -10.13 -1.75 -22.54
CA ASN A 93 -9.54 -2.50 -21.44
C ASN A 93 -8.99 -1.57 -20.34
N LYS A 94 -8.66 -2.15 -19.19
CA LYS A 94 -8.21 -1.42 -18.01
C LYS A 94 -6.89 -0.68 -18.24
N LEU A 95 -5.94 -1.32 -18.91
CA LEU A 95 -4.64 -0.73 -19.22
C LEU A 95 -4.79 0.56 -20.03
N LEU A 96 -5.49 0.51 -21.15
CA LEU A 96 -5.65 1.65 -22.04
C LEU A 96 -6.49 2.76 -21.39
N ALA A 97 -7.53 2.41 -20.64
CA ALA A 97 -8.29 3.37 -19.84
C ALA A 97 -7.41 4.08 -18.80
N LYS A 98 -6.55 3.32 -18.09
CA LYS A 98 -5.60 3.91 -17.13
C LYS A 98 -4.58 4.82 -17.81
N MET A 99 -4.03 4.44 -18.95
CA MET A 99 -3.12 5.28 -19.73
C MET A 99 -3.81 6.57 -20.17
N ALA A 100 -5.05 6.48 -20.69
CA ALA A 100 -5.83 7.64 -21.11
C ALA A 100 -6.08 8.63 -19.97
N SER A 101 -6.39 8.15 -18.75
CA SER A 101 -6.63 9.00 -17.59
C SER A 101 -5.42 9.82 -17.15
N ASP A 102 -4.22 9.44 -17.58
CA ASP A 102 -2.96 10.09 -17.22
C ASP A 102 -2.43 11.08 -18.27
N PHE A 103 -3.05 11.22 -19.45
CA PHE A 103 -2.54 12.08 -20.53
C PHE A 103 -2.46 13.55 -20.14
N THR A 104 -3.55 14.16 -19.79
CA THR A 104 -3.61 15.56 -19.37
C THR A 104 -4.45 15.68 -18.11
N LYS A 105 -3.94 16.36 -17.10
CA LYS A 105 -4.60 16.61 -15.81
C LYS A 105 -4.60 18.11 -15.52
N PRO A 106 -5.55 18.65 -14.78
CA PRO A 106 -6.73 18.00 -14.17
C PRO A 106 -8.00 18.10 -15.04
N ASP A 107 -9.05 17.38 -14.62
CA ASP A 107 -10.46 17.57 -15.04
C ASP A 107 -10.74 17.29 -16.52
N HIS A 108 -10.16 16.20 -17.05
CA HIS A 108 -10.34 15.81 -18.44
C HIS A 108 -10.95 14.42 -18.59
N VAL A 109 -11.62 14.21 -19.73
CA VAL A 109 -12.02 12.89 -20.24
C VAL A 109 -11.21 12.62 -21.50
N HIS A 110 -10.50 11.49 -21.53
CA HIS A 110 -9.70 11.08 -22.67
C HIS A 110 -10.09 9.69 -23.15
N THR A 111 -9.97 9.47 -24.45
CA THR A 111 -10.04 8.13 -25.05
C THR A 111 -8.67 7.62 -25.44
N LEU A 112 -8.50 6.31 -25.39
CA LEU A 112 -7.36 5.62 -25.98
C LEU A 112 -7.81 4.26 -26.49
N TRP A 113 -8.32 4.22 -27.72
CA TRP A 113 -8.67 2.99 -28.40
C TRP A 113 -7.42 2.33 -29.01
N LYS A 114 -7.47 1.02 -29.28
CA LYS A 114 -6.34 0.34 -29.96
C LYS A 114 -5.91 1.01 -31.27
N SER A 115 -6.88 1.52 -32.02
CA SER A 115 -6.63 2.28 -33.25
C SER A 115 -5.91 3.61 -33.04
N GLU A 116 -5.97 4.17 -31.85
CA GLU A 116 -5.36 5.48 -31.49
C GLU A 116 -3.98 5.34 -30.84
N MET A 117 -3.53 4.13 -30.54
CA MET A 117 -2.29 3.91 -29.79
C MET A 117 -1.06 4.47 -30.48
N SER A 118 -0.95 4.33 -31.80
CA SER A 118 0.19 4.86 -32.56
C SER A 118 0.30 6.38 -32.47
N GLU A 119 -0.83 7.07 -32.42
CA GLU A 119 -0.88 8.52 -32.35
C GLU A 119 -0.77 9.05 -30.92
N LYS A 120 -1.46 8.41 -29.95
CA LYS A 120 -1.61 8.95 -28.61
C LYS A 120 -0.64 8.36 -27.57
N MET A 121 -0.15 7.11 -27.76
CA MET A 121 0.59 6.39 -26.73
C MET A 121 2.04 6.07 -27.13
N TRP A 122 2.31 5.62 -28.34
CA TRP A 122 3.62 5.08 -28.71
C TRP A 122 4.76 6.09 -28.73
N HIS A 123 4.48 7.37 -28.88
CA HIS A 123 5.48 8.44 -28.82
C HIS A 123 5.85 8.84 -27.37
N LEU A 124 5.08 8.39 -26.37
CA LEU A 124 5.34 8.71 -24.99
C LEU A 124 6.61 8.01 -24.48
N PRO A 125 7.30 8.61 -23.49
CA PRO A 125 8.43 7.98 -22.83
C PRO A 125 8.08 6.60 -22.29
N VAL A 126 8.97 5.62 -22.41
CA VAL A 126 8.77 4.25 -21.92
C VAL A 126 8.49 4.18 -20.42
N GLY A 127 8.92 5.19 -19.66
CA GLY A 127 8.64 5.29 -18.22
C GLY A 127 7.21 5.67 -17.86
N ASP A 128 6.45 6.18 -18.83
CA ASP A 128 5.05 6.56 -18.63
C ASP A 128 4.10 5.38 -18.86
N LEU A 129 4.61 4.26 -19.36
CA LEU A 129 3.82 3.05 -19.51
C LEU A 129 3.45 2.48 -18.13
N PHE A 130 2.18 2.21 -17.96
CA PHE A 130 1.65 1.58 -16.75
C PHE A 130 2.45 0.31 -16.38
N TYR A 131 2.74 0.10 -15.11
CA TYR A 131 3.61 -0.97 -14.59
C TYR A 131 5.12 -0.80 -14.84
N VAL A 132 5.60 0.26 -15.46
CA VAL A 132 7.02 0.57 -15.58
C VAL A 132 7.49 1.42 -14.42
N GLY A 133 7.89 0.77 -13.32
CA GLY A 133 8.53 1.45 -12.19
C GLY A 133 10.02 1.74 -12.42
N HIS A 134 10.68 2.43 -11.48
CA HIS A 134 12.08 2.87 -11.59
C HIS A 134 13.06 1.75 -11.97
N ALA A 135 12.93 0.55 -11.38
CA ALA A 135 13.82 -0.58 -11.68
C ALA A 135 13.64 -1.10 -13.10
N SER A 136 12.39 -1.17 -13.59
CA SER A 136 12.10 -1.55 -14.99
C SER A 136 12.57 -0.49 -15.97
N LEU A 137 12.29 0.78 -15.68
CA LEU A 137 12.75 1.91 -16.50
C LEU A 137 14.27 1.92 -16.67
N TYR A 138 15.00 1.69 -15.57
CA TYR A 138 16.47 1.63 -15.64
C TYR A 138 16.96 0.52 -16.57
N LYS A 139 16.35 -0.67 -16.50
CA LYS A 139 16.69 -1.80 -17.37
C LYS A 139 16.33 -1.53 -18.83
N LEU A 140 15.13 -0.98 -19.08
CA LEU A 140 14.67 -0.65 -20.42
C LEU A 140 15.58 0.40 -21.09
N LYS A 141 15.97 1.44 -20.37
CA LYS A 141 16.91 2.45 -20.85
C LYS A 141 18.30 1.87 -21.15
N LYS A 142 18.79 0.92 -20.34
CA LYS A 142 20.04 0.20 -20.64
C LYS A 142 19.95 -0.67 -21.90
N LEU A 143 18.76 -1.16 -22.23
CA LEU A 143 18.49 -1.90 -23.47
C LEU A 143 18.24 -0.99 -24.68
N GLY A 144 18.25 0.33 -24.49
CA GLY A 144 18.09 1.32 -25.56
C GLY A 144 16.65 1.76 -25.83
N PHE A 145 15.67 1.37 -24.97
CA PHE A 145 14.29 1.77 -25.17
C PHE A 145 13.99 3.11 -24.51
N HIS A 146 13.50 4.06 -25.30
CA HIS A 146 13.15 5.40 -24.86
C HIS A 146 11.64 5.67 -24.94
N THR A 147 10.97 5.09 -25.92
CA THR A 147 9.53 5.27 -26.15
C THR A 147 8.75 3.96 -25.99
N ILE A 148 7.44 4.07 -25.79
CA ILE A 148 6.53 2.91 -25.70
C ILE A 148 6.47 2.20 -27.07
N GLY A 149 6.50 2.94 -28.19
CA GLY A 149 6.49 2.38 -29.54
C GLY A 149 7.75 1.55 -29.86
N GLU A 150 8.93 1.99 -29.45
CA GLU A 150 10.16 1.21 -29.58
C GLU A 150 10.06 -0.12 -28.84
N LEU A 151 9.48 -0.09 -27.63
CA LEU A 151 9.25 -1.29 -26.82
C LEU A 151 8.20 -2.22 -27.45
N ALA A 152 7.13 -1.68 -27.99
CA ALA A 152 6.06 -2.43 -28.67
C ALA A 152 6.55 -3.19 -29.90
N ALA A 153 7.47 -2.57 -30.66
CA ALA A 153 8.04 -3.16 -31.88
C ALA A 153 9.10 -4.24 -31.62
N MET A 154 9.56 -4.40 -30.37
CA MET A 154 10.64 -5.33 -30.02
C MET A 154 10.16 -6.78 -30.00
N ASP A 155 11.06 -7.72 -30.28
CA ASP A 155 10.82 -9.15 -30.05
C ASP A 155 10.69 -9.42 -28.54
N PRO A 156 9.52 -9.97 -28.09
CA PRO A 156 9.29 -10.27 -26.69
C PRO A 156 10.28 -11.27 -26.09
N ALA A 157 10.94 -12.10 -26.91
CA ALA A 157 11.97 -13.05 -26.45
C ALA A 157 13.18 -12.33 -25.83
N ILE A 158 13.58 -11.18 -26.37
CA ILE A 158 14.65 -10.36 -25.83
C ILE A 158 14.28 -9.80 -24.46
N LEU A 159 13.07 -9.27 -24.32
CA LEU A 159 12.58 -8.76 -23.04
C LEU A 159 12.44 -9.86 -21.99
N ARG A 160 12.02 -11.04 -22.42
CA ARG A 160 11.94 -12.23 -21.56
C ARG A 160 13.30 -12.64 -21.02
N ALA A 161 14.35 -12.62 -21.85
CA ALA A 161 15.71 -12.94 -21.46
C ALA A 161 16.25 -11.97 -20.38
N HIS A 162 15.97 -10.70 -20.48
CA HIS A 162 16.49 -9.66 -19.58
C HIS A 162 15.58 -9.36 -18.36
N MET A 163 14.28 -9.49 -18.49
CA MET A 163 13.30 -9.07 -17.48
C MET A 163 12.31 -10.19 -17.07
N LYS A 164 12.46 -11.40 -17.60
CA LYS A 164 11.60 -12.57 -17.32
C LYS A 164 10.12 -12.26 -17.62
N SER A 165 9.22 -12.72 -16.74
CA SER A 165 7.77 -12.48 -16.88
C SER A 165 7.38 -11.01 -16.91
N GLN A 166 8.09 -10.16 -16.17
CA GLN A 166 7.86 -8.73 -16.18
C GLN A 166 8.12 -8.11 -17.56
N GLY A 167 9.14 -8.58 -18.29
CA GLY A 167 9.42 -8.11 -19.66
C GLY A 167 8.29 -8.45 -20.63
N ILE A 168 7.73 -9.64 -20.54
CA ILE A 168 6.58 -10.05 -21.36
C ILE A 168 5.34 -9.19 -21.05
N LEU A 169 5.05 -8.98 -19.76
CA LEU A 169 3.92 -8.15 -19.36
C LEU A 169 4.03 -6.71 -19.89
N ILE A 170 5.19 -6.09 -19.73
CA ILE A 170 5.44 -4.73 -20.20
C ILE A 170 5.32 -4.65 -21.73
N TRP A 171 5.80 -5.68 -22.46
CA TRP A 171 5.64 -5.76 -23.90
C TRP A 171 4.18 -5.88 -24.32
N GLN A 172 3.40 -6.75 -23.66
CA GLN A 172 1.96 -6.85 -23.88
C GLN A 172 1.28 -5.51 -23.68
N TYR A 173 1.62 -4.80 -22.60
CA TYR A 173 1.08 -3.49 -22.28
C TYR A 173 1.46 -2.42 -23.33
N ALA A 174 2.69 -2.43 -23.83
CA ALA A 174 3.11 -1.55 -24.92
C ALA A 174 2.29 -1.79 -26.22
N ASN A 175 1.79 -3.01 -26.39
CA ASN A 175 0.91 -3.41 -27.50
C ASN A 175 -0.61 -3.32 -27.16
N GLY A 176 -0.97 -2.72 -26.02
CA GLY A 176 -2.36 -2.53 -25.60
C GLY A 176 -3.09 -3.83 -25.25
N ILE A 177 -2.34 -4.90 -24.95
CA ILE A 177 -2.88 -6.21 -24.60
C ILE A 177 -3.07 -6.30 -23.09
N ASP A 178 -4.31 -6.29 -22.66
CA ASP A 178 -4.73 -6.54 -21.27
C ASP A 178 -6.10 -7.24 -21.29
N GLU A 179 -6.13 -8.48 -20.82
CA GLU A 179 -7.34 -9.33 -20.77
C GLU A 179 -7.92 -9.38 -19.35
N SER A 180 -7.40 -8.59 -18.42
CA SER A 180 -7.84 -8.60 -17.04
C SER A 180 -9.25 -8.02 -16.92
N ALA A 181 -10.17 -8.79 -16.35
CA ALA A 181 -11.53 -8.32 -16.06
C ALA A 181 -11.54 -7.29 -14.92
N VAL A 182 -12.57 -6.45 -14.86
CA VAL A 182 -12.87 -5.60 -13.71
C VAL A 182 -13.40 -6.50 -12.58
N ILE A 183 -12.75 -6.47 -11.42
CA ILE A 183 -13.02 -7.34 -10.27
C ILE A 183 -13.73 -6.53 -9.18
N SER A 184 -15.05 -6.71 -9.05
CA SER A 184 -15.86 -5.98 -8.06
C SER A 184 -15.60 -6.41 -6.60
N SER A 185 -15.10 -7.63 -6.39
CA SER A 185 -14.74 -8.13 -5.07
C SER A 185 -13.24 -8.34 -4.99
N PRO A 186 -12.51 -7.63 -4.12
CA PRO A 186 -11.08 -7.81 -4.00
C PRO A 186 -10.76 -9.24 -3.57
N PRO A 187 -9.68 -9.85 -4.10
CA PRO A 187 -9.25 -11.17 -3.67
C PRO A 187 -8.86 -11.15 -2.18
N PRO A 188 -8.99 -12.28 -1.48
CA PRO A 188 -8.57 -12.40 -0.08
C PRO A 188 -7.13 -11.91 0.12
N ALA A 189 -6.87 -11.26 1.23
CA ALA A 189 -5.53 -10.78 1.57
C ALA A 189 -4.54 -11.96 1.66
N LYS A 190 -3.41 -11.87 0.98
CA LYS A 190 -2.35 -12.90 0.99
C LYS A 190 -1.46 -12.81 2.23
N GLY A 191 -1.49 -11.68 2.93
CA GLY A 191 -0.69 -11.42 4.12
C GLY A 191 -1.02 -10.05 4.70
N TYR A 192 -0.56 -9.85 5.92
CA TYR A 192 -0.69 -8.60 6.68
C TYR A 192 0.70 -8.13 7.07
N GLY A 193 0.98 -6.88 6.89
CA GLY A 193 2.26 -6.31 7.25
C GLY A 193 2.11 -4.90 7.78
N ASN A 194 3.05 -4.54 8.63
CA ASN A 194 3.22 -3.18 9.10
C ASN A 194 4.69 -2.91 9.37
N SER A 195 5.11 -1.68 9.14
CA SER A 195 6.50 -1.27 9.34
C SER A 195 6.57 0.20 9.70
N LEU A 196 7.63 0.60 10.37
CA LEU A 196 7.87 1.99 10.72
C LEU A 196 9.34 2.37 10.53
N THR A 197 9.57 3.61 10.20
CA THR A 197 10.88 4.25 10.30
C THR A 197 10.94 4.93 11.66
N THR A 198 11.95 4.57 12.45
CA THR A 198 12.12 5.09 13.81
C THR A 198 12.57 6.56 13.78
N PRO A 199 12.20 7.37 14.79
CA PRO A 199 12.64 8.77 14.87
C PRO A 199 14.17 8.91 15.00
N TYR A 200 14.82 7.93 15.61
CA TYR A 200 16.26 7.80 15.76
C TYR A 200 16.66 6.34 15.57
N ASP A 201 17.95 6.11 15.34
CA ASP A 201 18.44 4.77 15.10
C ASP A 201 18.37 3.94 16.38
N VAL A 202 17.78 2.75 16.30
CA VAL A 202 17.63 1.81 17.41
C VAL A 202 18.95 1.07 17.62
N MET A 203 19.51 1.20 18.84
CA MET A 203 20.82 0.69 19.20
C MET A 203 20.79 -0.54 20.08
N ASP A 204 19.65 -0.83 20.72
CA ASP A 204 19.51 -1.89 21.72
C ASP A 204 18.32 -2.81 21.41
N CYS A 205 18.46 -4.05 21.94
CA CYS A 205 17.50 -5.11 21.68
C CYS A 205 16.14 -4.88 22.37
N GLU A 206 16.11 -4.18 23.49
CA GLU A 206 14.88 -3.93 24.23
C GLU A 206 13.99 -2.96 23.46
N THR A 207 14.55 -1.84 23.02
CA THR A 207 13.88 -0.87 22.16
C THR A 207 13.38 -1.51 20.85
N ALA A 208 14.22 -2.34 20.19
CA ALA A 208 13.81 -3.05 18.99
C ALA A 208 12.60 -3.98 19.24
N ARG A 209 12.61 -4.72 20.36
CA ARG A 209 11.50 -5.59 20.77
C ARG A 209 10.23 -4.83 21.08
N GLN A 210 10.31 -3.64 21.68
CA GLN A 210 9.13 -2.79 21.93
C GLN A 210 8.50 -2.34 20.62
N TYR A 211 9.29 -1.94 19.61
CA TYR A 211 8.76 -1.65 18.27
C TYR A 211 8.11 -2.86 17.62
N LEU A 212 8.72 -4.05 17.71
CA LEU A 212 8.11 -5.28 17.21
C LEU A 212 6.81 -5.63 17.93
N LEU A 213 6.70 -5.36 19.24
CA LEU A 213 5.46 -5.57 19.99
C LEU A 213 4.33 -4.64 19.48
N SER A 214 4.63 -3.37 19.28
CA SER A 214 3.70 -2.40 18.71
C SER A 214 3.20 -2.83 17.31
N LEU A 215 4.11 -3.24 16.44
CA LEU A 215 3.76 -3.75 15.11
C LEU A 215 2.92 -5.03 15.18
N SER A 216 3.23 -5.92 16.13
CA SER A 216 2.47 -7.16 16.34
C SER A 216 1.04 -6.88 16.80
N GLU A 217 0.81 -5.90 17.68
CA GLU A 217 -0.54 -5.49 18.10
C GLU A 217 -1.38 -5.01 16.92
N THR A 218 -0.79 -4.17 16.06
CA THR A 218 -1.48 -3.65 14.87
C THR A 218 -1.86 -4.78 13.89
N ILE A 219 -0.95 -5.70 13.63
CA ILE A 219 -1.18 -6.81 12.69
C ILE A 219 -2.23 -7.76 13.26
N SER A 220 -2.11 -8.15 14.53
CA SER A 220 -3.05 -9.07 15.19
C SER A 220 -4.47 -8.52 15.24
N ALA A 221 -4.62 -7.21 15.56
CA ALA A 221 -5.94 -6.56 15.57
C ALA A 221 -6.61 -6.63 14.19
N ARG A 222 -5.84 -6.44 13.11
CA ARG A 222 -6.35 -6.57 11.73
C ARG A 222 -6.71 -8.02 11.38
N LEU A 223 -5.88 -8.99 11.76
CA LEU A 223 -6.18 -10.42 11.57
C LEU A 223 -7.48 -10.82 12.26
N ARG A 224 -7.67 -10.36 13.51
CA ARG A 224 -8.90 -10.64 14.26
C ARG A 224 -10.13 -9.94 13.69
N ALA A 225 -9.97 -8.71 13.18
CA ALA A 225 -11.04 -7.96 12.53
C ALA A 225 -11.53 -8.68 11.27
N ASP A 226 -10.61 -9.23 10.48
CA ASP A 226 -10.91 -9.96 9.25
C ASP A 226 -11.22 -11.46 9.50
N GLY A 227 -11.13 -11.92 10.75
CA GLY A 227 -11.44 -13.30 11.14
C GLY A 227 -10.46 -14.34 10.62
N VAL A 228 -9.22 -13.96 10.33
CA VAL A 228 -8.20 -14.83 9.72
C VAL A 228 -7.00 -15.06 10.64
N LYS A 229 -6.24 -16.11 10.36
CA LYS A 229 -5.01 -16.51 11.05
C LYS A 229 -3.86 -16.60 10.06
N ILE A 230 -2.62 -16.54 10.55
CA ILE A 230 -1.41 -16.66 9.73
C ILE A 230 -0.48 -17.74 10.24
N SER A 231 0.32 -18.32 9.35
CA SER A 231 1.31 -19.34 9.72
C SER A 231 2.75 -18.92 9.48
N VAL A 232 3.01 -17.80 8.82
CA VAL A 232 4.37 -17.30 8.59
C VAL A 232 4.50 -15.90 9.12
N VAL A 233 5.53 -15.68 9.93
CA VAL A 233 5.94 -14.36 10.42
C VAL A 233 7.33 -14.07 9.88
N SER A 234 7.51 -12.93 9.24
CA SER A 234 8.80 -12.43 8.78
C SER A 234 9.05 -11.04 9.32
N ILE A 235 10.31 -10.71 9.60
CA ILE A 235 10.73 -9.36 9.90
C ILE A 235 11.53 -8.79 8.74
N SER A 236 11.46 -7.48 8.59
CA SER A 236 12.33 -6.69 7.72
C SER A 236 13.02 -5.62 8.56
N LEU A 237 14.33 -5.58 8.48
CA LEU A 237 15.16 -4.59 9.16
C LEU A 237 15.88 -3.75 8.11
N LYS A 238 16.06 -2.47 8.40
CA LYS A 238 16.89 -1.58 7.59
C LYS A 238 17.83 -0.85 8.50
N ASP A 239 19.12 -0.94 8.23
CA ASP A 239 20.14 -0.28 9.02
C ASP A 239 20.28 1.22 8.69
N TRP A 240 21.18 1.89 9.39
CA TRP A 240 21.50 3.30 9.19
C TRP A 240 22.09 3.57 7.79
N ASP A 241 22.76 2.57 7.17
CA ASP A 241 23.31 2.63 5.82
C ASP A 241 22.27 2.27 4.73
N LEU A 242 21.01 2.14 5.12
CA LEU A 242 19.85 1.84 4.29
C LEU A 242 19.85 0.44 3.66
N ARG A 243 20.66 -0.50 4.17
CA ARG A 243 20.66 -1.90 3.72
C ARG A 243 19.52 -2.65 4.37
N PHE A 244 18.88 -3.52 3.58
CA PHE A 244 17.76 -4.35 4.03
C PHE A 244 18.22 -5.75 4.42
N TYR A 245 17.67 -6.23 5.52
CA TYR A 245 17.80 -7.59 6.02
C TYR A 245 16.42 -8.16 6.30
N GLY A 246 16.24 -9.45 6.11
CA GLY A 246 14.97 -10.11 6.39
C GLY A 246 15.16 -11.55 6.82
N HIS A 247 14.31 -11.99 7.73
CA HIS A 247 14.23 -13.38 8.18
C HIS A 247 12.78 -13.75 8.45
N GLN A 248 12.45 -15.04 8.30
CA GLN A 248 11.09 -15.53 8.50
C GLN A 248 11.06 -16.86 9.23
N ILE A 249 9.98 -17.06 9.99
CA ILE A 249 9.70 -18.32 10.70
C ILE A 249 8.31 -18.80 10.32
N THR A 250 8.17 -20.10 10.11
CA THR A 250 6.87 -20.75 9.96
C THR A 250 6.42 -21.26 11.32
N LEU A 251 5.22 -20.86 11.74
CA LEU A 251 4.58 -21.32 12.97
C LEU A 251 4.01 -22.73 12.76
N SER A 252 4.07 -23.56 13.78
CA SER A 252 3.48 -24.90 13.76
C SER A 252 1.96 -24.88 13.71
N VAL A 253 1.35 -23.86 14.29
CA VAL A 253 -0.11 -23.65 14.31
C VAL A 253 -0.43 -22.22 13.86
N PRO A 254 -1.46 -22.05 13.00
CA PRO A 254 -1.91 -20.72 12.60
C PRO A 254 -2.43 -19.89 13.78
N THR A 255 -2.10 -18.59 13.81
CA THR A 255 -2.46 -17.71 14.91
C THR A 255 -2.96 -16.32 14.49
N ASP A 256 -3.74 -15.70 15.35
CA ASP A 256 -4.12 -14.29 15.33
C ASP A 256 -3.77 -13.58 16.67
N LEU A 257 -3.00 -14.27 17.55
CA LEU A 257 -2.59 -13.73 18.85
C LEU A 257 -1.35 -12.84 18.73
N THR A 258 -1.41 -11.68 19.37
CA THR A 258 -0.30 -10.73 19.44
C THR A 258 0.98 -11.36 20.01
N LEU A 259 0.86 -12.10 21.11
CA LEU A 259 2.03 -12.68 21.78
C LEU A 259 2.75 -13.74 20.95
N GLU A 260 2.03 -14.56 20.18
CA GLU A 260 2.64 -15.58 19.32
C GLU A 260 3.37 -14.93 18.12
N ILE A 261 2.75 -13.91 17.49
CA ILE A 261 3.37 -13.14 16.41
C ILE A 261 4.62 -12.41 16.93
N TYR A 262 4.51 -11.77 18.10
CA TYR A 262 5.62 -11.07 18.75
C TYR A 262 6.77 -12.02 19.10
N ALA A 263 6.48 -13.18 19.68
CA ALA A 263 7.50 -14.18 20.02
C ALA A 263 8.26 -14.65 18.78
N ALA A 264 7.53 -14.91 17.67
CA ALA A 264 8.15 -15.27 16.40
C ALA A 264 9.01 -14.12 15.83
N ALA A 265 8.53 -12.88 15.89
CA ALA A 265 9.27 -11.71 15.44
C ALA A 265 10.55 -11.51 16.26
N CYS A 266 10.50 -11.70 17.59
CA CYS A 266 11.66 -11.63 18.47
C CYS A 266 12.70 -12.73 18.18
N ARG A 267 12.26 -13.94 17.85
CA ARG A 267 13.15 -15.01 17.40
C ARG A 267 13.84 -14.63 16.09
N CYS A 268 13.09 -14.14 15.11
CA CYS A 268 13.67 -13.63 13.87
C CYS A 268 14.70 -12.53 14.13
N LEU A 269 14.41 -11.61 15.06
CA LEU A 269 15.34 -10.54 15.44
C LEU A 269 16.64 -11.10 16.01
N SER A 270 16.55 -12.06 16.95
CA SER A 270 17.74 -12.64 17.60
C SER A 270 18.63 -13.44 16.64
N GLU A 271 18.04 -14.00 15.59
CA GLU A 271 18.77 -14.77 14.56
C GLU A 271 19.39 -13.86 13.49
N LEU A 272 18.82 -12.68 13.26
CA LEU A 272 19.21 -11.81 12.16
C LEU A 272 20.06 -10.62 12.58
N TRP A 273 19.77 -10.02 13.75
CA TRP A 273 20.34 -8.75 14.12
C TRP A 273 21.66 -8.91 14.91
N ASN A 274 22.68 -8.26 14.43
CA ASN A 274 24.04 -8.28 14.98
C ASN A 274 24.44 -7.01 15.75
N GLY A 275 23.48 -6.15 16.13
CA GLY A 275 23.72 -4.91 16.87
C GLY A 275 23.99 -3.67 16.02
N ILE A 276 23.93 -3.77 14.69
CA ILE A 276 24.02 -2.59 13.81
C ILE A 276 22.81 -1.68 14.05
N PRO A 277 23.00 -0.34 14.18
CA PRO A 277 21.90 0.60 14.37
C PRO A 277 20.79 0.44 13.34
N LEU A 278 19.53 0.32 13.79
CA LEU A 278 18.37 0.09 12.93
C LEU A 278 17.55 1.38 12.77
N ARG A 279 17.29 1.74 11.53
CA ARG A 279 16.45 2.88 11.15
C ARG A 279 14.99 2.50 10.83
N HIS A 280 14.75 1.25 10.48
CA HIS A 280 13.41 0.79 10.09
C HIS A 280 13.21 -0.66 10.52
N LEU A 281 12.05 -0.92 11.09
CA LEU A 281 11.61 -2.26 11.47
C LEU A 281 10.24 -2.55 10.87
N GLY A 282 10.05 -3.77 10.39
CA GLY A 282 8.77 -4.24 9.86
C GLY A 282 8.48 -5.67 10.24
N ILE A 283 7.20 -5.99 10.37
CA ILE A 283 6.68 -7.36 10.44
C ILE A 283 5.78 -7.57 9.25
N HIS A 284 5.93 -8.69 8.59
CA HIS A 284 5.07 -9.17 7.50
C HIS A 284 4.61 -10.57 7.83
N THR A 285 3.37 -10.87 7.48
CA THR A 285 2.80 -12.21 7.70
C THR A 285 2.25 -12.75 6.39
N SER A 286 2.24 -14.07 6.26
CA SER A 286 1.72 -14.75 5.07
C SER A 286 1.12 -16.11 5.43
N ARG A 287 0.64 -16.84 4.42
CA ARG A 287 -0.14 -18.06 4.57
C ARG A 287 -1.36 -17.81 5.44
N VAL A 288 -2.20 -16.91 4.95
CA VAL A 288 -3.47 -16.56 5.60
C VAL A 288 -4.46 -17.72 5.47
N SER A 289 -5.12 -18.05 6.56
CA SER A 289 -6.17 -19.07 6.63
C SER A 289 -7.42 -18.49 7.31
N SER A 290 -8.56 -18.69 6.69
CA SER A 290 -9.88 -18.42 7.27
C SER A 290 -10.48 -19.63 8.00
N ASP A 291 -9.71 -20.72 8.14
CA ASP A 291 -10.17 -21.91 8.85
C ASP A 291 -10.53 -21.54 10.31
N PRO A 292 -11.79 -21.76 10.75
CA PRO A 292 -12.21 -21.49 12.12
C PRO A 292 -11.52 -22.43 13.12
N PHE A 293 -11.10 -23.61 12.67
CA PHE A 293 -10.48 -24.59 13.55
C PHE A 293 -9.00 -24.29 13.80
N ARG A 294 -8.53 -24.64 14.97
CA ARG A 294 -7.12 -24.61 15.36
C ARG A 294 -6.74 -26.00 15.88
N GLN A 295 -5.68 -26.56 15.32
CA GLN A 295 -5.09 -27.79 15.85
C GLN A 295 -4.51 -27.50 17.24
N MET A 296 -5.03 -28.10 18.29
CA MET A 296 -4.47 -28.01 19.63
C MET A 296 -3.22 -28.90 19.73
N GLN A 297 -2.21 -28.41 20.43
CA GLN A 297 -1.00 -29.19 20.75
C GLN A 297 -1.05 -29.66 22.20
N PHE A 298 -0.58 -30.86 22.47
CA PHE A 298 -0.57 -31.44 23.82
C PHE A 298 0.26 -30.63 24.84
N PHE A 299 1.25 -29.90 24.38
CA PHE A 299 2.15 -29.10 25.21
C PHE A 299 1.97 -27.59 24.99
N GLU A 300 0.76 -27.15 24.66
CA GLU A 300 0.47 -25.72 24.55
C GLU A 300 0.63 -25.06 25.92
N THR A 301 1.54 -24.09 26.01
CA THR A 301 1.80 -23.31 27.25
C THR A 301 0.89 -22.10 27.35
N ILE A 302 0.19 -21.72 26.27
CA ILE A 302 -0.66 -20.55 26.19
C ILE A 302 -2.13 -21.00 26.02
N ASP A 303 -3.00 -20.57 26.90
CA ASP A 303 -4.43 -20.72 26.74
C ASP A 303 -4.95 -19.78 25.64
N TYR A 304 -4.94 -20.27 24.40
CA TYR A 304 -5.30 -19.52 23.21
C TYR A 304 -6.67 -18.85 23.33
N GLU A 305 -7.69 -19.58 23.80
CA GLU A 305 -9.05 -19.05 23.86
C GLU A 305 -9.18 -17.91 24.88
N LYS A 306 -8.51 -18.01 26.01
CA LYS A 306 -8.48 -16.96 27.03
C LYS A 306 -7.80 -15.69 26.49
N TYR A 307 -6.63 -15.83 25.88
CA TYR A 307 -5.92 -14.69 25.32
C TYR A 307 -6.67 -14.06 24.15
N ARG A 308 -7.27 -14.86 23.28
CA ARG A 308 -8.08 -14.38 22.16
C ARG A 308 -9.31 -13.59 22.63
N LYS A 309 -10.01 -14.06 23.67
CA LYS A 309 -11.13 -13.33 24.28
C LYS A 309 -10.65 -11.99 24.86
N MET A 310 -9.54 -11.99 25.57
CA MET A 310 -8.95 -10.78 26.14
C MET A 310 -8.59 -9.78 25.04
N GLU A 311 -7.87 -10.20 24.00
CA GLU A 311 -7.45 -9.32 22.92
C GLU A 311 -8.65 -8.78 22.11
N LYS A 312 -9.68 -9.58 21.86
CA LYS A 312 -10.94 -9.10 21.26
C LYS A 312 -11.64 -8.04 22.12
N THR A 313 -11.62 -8.19 23.44
CA THR A 313 -12.18 -7.19 24.36
C THR A 313 -11.37 -5.88 24.28
N VAL A 314 -10.05 -5.97 24.25
CA VAL A 314 -9.18 -4.80 24.06
C VAL A 314 -9.45 -4.11 22.72
N ASP A 315 -9.61 -4.87 21.64
CA ASP A 315 -9.94 -4.33 20.32
C ASP A 315 -11.29 -3.60 20.32
N GLN A 316 -12.30 -4.14 21.02
CA GLN A 316 -13.62 -3.49 21.18
C GLN A 316 -13.53 -2.17 21.97
N ILE A 317 -12.74 -2.14 23.05
CA ILE A 317 -12.52 -0.93 23.84
C ILE A 317 -11.84 0.13 22.95
N ARG A 318 -10.78 -0.23 22.26
CA ARG A 318 -10.05 0.66 21.35
C ARG A 318 -10.93 1.19 20.22
N LYS A 319 -11.78 0.35 19.62
CA LYS A 319 -12.75 0.75 18.59
C LYS A 319 -13.75 1.78 19.10
N ARG A 320 -14.20 1.64 20.35
CA ARG A 320 -15.23 2.51 20.95
C ARG A 320 -14.67 3.81 21.50
N PHE A 321 -13.50 3.77 22.13
CA PHE A 321 -12.96 4.88 22.91
C PHE A 321 -11.66 5.46 22.33
N GLY A 322 -11.21 4.95 21.18
CA GLY A 322 -9.95 5.35 20.53
C GLY A 322 -8.79 4.42 20.86
N MET A 323 -7.80 4.41 19.98
CA MET A 323 -6.66 3.47 20.04
C MET A 323 -5.80 3.64 21.28
N ASP A 324 -5.78 4.83 21.87
CA ASP A 324 -5.01 5.17 23.06
C ASP A 324 -5.73 4.89 24.38
N SER A 325 -6.98 4.43 24.34
CA SER A 325 -7.80 4.19 25.54
C SER A 325 -7.26 3.07 26.45
N ILE A 326 -6.51 2.12 25.88
CA ILE A 326 -5.85 1.04 26.62
C ILE A 326 -4.51 0.72 25.97
N LYS A 327 -3.43 0.79 26.76
CA LYS A 327 -2.04 0.56 26.34
C LYS A 327 -1.37 -0.46 27.25
N ARG A 328 -0.33 -1.14 26.73
CA ARG A 328 0.57 -1.91 27.58
C ARG A 328 1.46 -0.97 28.38
N ALA A 329 1.77 -1.34 29.61
CA ALA A 329 2.61 -0.52 30.49
C ALA A 329 4.00 -0.21 29.90
N CYS A 330 4.57 -1.12 29.10
CA CYS A 330 5.86 -0.91 28.43
C CYS A 330 5.85 0.20 27.36
N PHE A 331 4.67 0.69 26.96
CA PHE A 331 4.55 1.83 26.03
C PHE A 331 4.27 3.16 26.74
N LEU A 332 4.18 3.15 28.06
CA LEU A 332 4.04 4.39 28.82
C LEU A 332 5.39 5.10 28.90
N PRO A 333 5.42 6.44 28.72
CA PRO A 333 6.64 7.19 28.86
C PRO A 333 7.20 7.01 30.28
N SER A 334 8.41 6.51 30.38
CA SER A 334 9.18 6.52 31.61
C SER A 334 10.34 7.50 31.46
N ALA A 335 10.87 8.05 32.59
CA ALA A 335 11.97 9.00 32.56
C ALA A 335 13.16 8.40 31.77
N GLY A 336 13.47 8.98 30.60
CA GLY A 336 14.56 8.53 29.72
C GLY A 336 14.20 7.45 28.72
N SER A 337 12.94 6.96 28.67
CA SER A 337 12.50 6.04 27.65
C SER A 337 11.99 6.75 26.40
N VAL A 338 12.15 6.07 25.28
CA VAL A 338 11.62 6.49 24.00
C VAL A 338 10.10 6.34 24.00
N GLU A 339 9.39 7.37 23.63
CA GLU A 339 7.96 7.26 23.37
C GLU A 339 7.74 6.40 22.10
N ILE A 340 7.24 5.18 22.30
CA ILE A 340 6.88 4.29 21.19
C ILE A 340 5.39 4.40 20.95
N ASP A 341 5.00 4.84 19.77
CA ASP A 341 3.61 4.78 19.33
C ASP A 341 3.18 3.31 19.28
N HIS A 342 2.34 2.91 20.23
CA HIS A 342 1.95 1.51 20.43
C HIS A 342 1.07 0.91 19.33
N MET A 343 0.52 1.72 18.45
CA MET A 343 -0.23 1.30 17.28
C MET A 343 0.35 1.89 16.00
N GLY A 344 1.66 2.19 16.03
CA GLY A 344 2.37 2.81 14.95
C GLY A 344 2.14 2.13 13.60
N GLY A 345 1.57 2.86 12.66
CA GLY A 345 1.40 2.45 11.29
C GLY A 345 0.18 1.58 11.01
N GLY A 346 -0.85 1.56 11.83
CA GLY A 346 -2.20 1.16 11.42
C GLY A 346 -2.66 1.96 10.21
N VAL A 347 -3.88 1.77 9.76
CA VAL A 347 -4.47 2.49 8.61
C VAL A 347 -4.36 4.02 8.75
N SER A 348 -4.24 4.52 9.97
CA SER A 348 -3.99 5.91 10.29
C SER A 348 -2.49 6.19 10.20
N ARG A 349 -2.06 6.65 9.05
CA ARG A 349 -0.77 7.33 8.88
C ARG A 349 -0.70 8.65 9.65
N GLU A 350 -1.79 9.06 10.28
CA GLU A 350 -1.92 10.27 11.07
C GLU A 350 -0.95 10.32 12.25
N LYS A 351 -0.61 9.17 12.81
CA LYS A 351 0.31 9.06 13.93
C LYS A 351 1.80 9.03 13.56
N ARG A 352 2.14 9.08 12.30
CA ARG A 352 3.49 9.46 11.87
C ARG A 352 3.59 10.98 11.88
N THR A 353 3.32 11.58 13.01
CA THR A 353 3.39 13.01 13.20
C THR A 353 4.85 13.45 13.13
N VAL A 354 5.21 13.86 11.95
CA VAL A 354 6.04 15.03 11.86
C VAL A 354 5.19 16.16 12.45
N ASP A 355 5.59 16.71 13.56
CA ASP A 355 4.94 17.90 14.10
C ASP A 355 5.22 19.07 13.15
N TYR A 356 4.28 19.30 12.25
CA TYR A 356 4.38 20.36 11.23
C TYR A 356 4.24 21.77 11.84
N SER A 357 3.86 21.89 13.14
CA SER A 357 3.73 23.15 13.85
C SER A 357 5.04 23.62 14.47
N GLN A 358 6.02 22.73 14.61
CA GLN A 358 7.34 23.09 15.13
C GLN A 358 8.29 23.42 13.97
N GLU A 359 8.86 24.62 13.99
CA GLU A 359 9.86 25.11 13.03
C GLU A 359 11.20 24.31 13.01
N LYS A 360 11.29 23.18 13.71
CA LYS A 360 12.47 22.35 13.85
C LYS A 360 12.55 21.18 12.87
N ILE A 361 11.98 21.30 11.69
CA ILE A 361 12.29 20.38 10.61
C ILE A 361 13.30 21.05 9.69
N LEU A 362 14.50 21.11 10.12
CA LEU A 362 15.69 21.32 9.31
C LEU A 362 16.41 20.02 9.13
#